data_e15caa1cfabb3b589f468ae8257d5fb3
#
_entry.id   e15caa1cfabb3b589f468ae8257d5fb3
#
_cell.length_a   1.000
_cell.length_b   1.000
_cell.length_c   1.000
_cell.angle_alpha   90.00
_cell.angle_beta   90.00
_cell.angle_gamma   90.00
#
_symmetry.space_group_name_H-M   'P 1'
#
loop_
_entity.id
_entity.type
_entity.pdbx_description
1 polymer ?
#
loop_
_entity_poly.entity_id
_entity_poly.type
_entity_poly.pdbx_seq_one_letter_code
_entity_poly.pdbx_strand_id
1 'polypeptide(L)'
;MREIEVSQITDVVERLCMEANEHLPEDVKCAIRNCRACEDGEIAKGVLDNIIENYEIADNECVPICQDTGMACVFLEIGQDVHLTGGNLTDAVNEGVRRGYDKGYLRKSVVKDPVRRGNTGDNTPAMIYTEIVPGEQIKITVGPKGFGSENMSQIRMFKPSAGLQGIKDFILEVVETAGPNPCPPMVVGVGIGGTFDKAALLAKKALMRSVDSSNPDPFYADLEKEMLEKVNELGIGPQGFGGKTTAIGLNIETMPTHIAGMPCAVNINCHVTRHKSEVI
;
A
#
# COMPACT_ATOMS: atom_id res chain seq x y z
N MET A 1 17.37 18.55 21.22
CA MET A 1 17.34 18.35 19.76
C MET A 1 18.26 17.19 19.45
N ARG A 2 17.73 16.11 18.89
CA ARG A 2 18.51 14.90 18.56
C ARG A 2 19.06 15.04 17.14
N GLU A 3 20.37 14.87 16.97
CA GLU A 3 20.99 14.84 15.66
C GLU A 3 20.92 13.43 15.06
N ILE A 4 20.49 13.35 13.81
CA ILE A 4 20.45 12.11 13.02
C ILE A 4 21.12 12.39 11.69
N GLU A 5 22.18 11.64 11.39
CA GLU A 5 22.81 11.71 10.08
C GLU A 5 21.93 11.04 9.02
N VAL A 6 21.74 11.71 7.90
CA VAL A 6 20.89 11.19 6.80
C VAL A 6 21.42 9.87 6.22
N SER A 7 22.70 9.54 6.43
CA SER A 7 23.27 8.23 6.08
C SER A 7 22.56 7.08 6.81
N GLN A 8 22.11 7.26 8.05
CA GLN A 8 21.32 6.25 8.77
C GLN A 8 19.98 5.99 8.08
N ILE A 9 19.35 7.07 7.55
CA ILE A 9 18.11 6.94 6.77
C ILE A 9 18.37 6.17 5.48
N THR A 10 19.50 6.44 4.80
CA THR A 10 19.92 5.70 3.60
C THR A 10 20.01 4.20 3.88
N ASP A 11 20.71 3.80 4.95
CA ASP A 11 20.93 2.40 5.28
C ASP A 11 19.62 1.69 5.68
N VAL A 12 18.74 2.38 6.40
CA VAL A 12 17.41 1.84 6.75
C VAL A 12 16.55 1.67 5.50
N VAL A 13 16.46 2.69 4.62
CA VAL A 13 15.68 2.61 3.38
C VAL A 13 16.20 1.51 2.46
N GLU A 14 17.52 1.37 2.32
CA GLU A 14 18.15 0.28 1.55
C GLU A 14 17.64 -1.08 2.03
N ARG A 15 17.73 -1.35 3.32
CA ARG A 15 17.33 -2.62 3.92
C ARG A 15 15.83 -2.85 3.80
N LEU A 16 15.01 -1.85 4.13
CA LEU A 16 13.55 -1.98 4.06
C LEU A 16 13.03 -2.19 2.63
N CYS A 17 13.72 -1.69 1.61
CA CYS A 17 13.38 -1.98 0.21
C CYS A 17 13.51 -3.48 -0.12
N MET A 18 14.55 -4.14 0.38
CA MET A 18 14.76 -5.57 0.18
C MET A 18 13.77 -6.38 1.00
N GLU A 19 13.75 -6.17 2.32
CA GLU A 19 12.88 -6.91 3.26
C GLU A 19 11.38 -6.82 2.88
N ALA A 20 10.91 -5.65 2.44
CA ALA A 20 9.52 -5.52 2.02
C ALA A 20 9.21 -6.28 0.73
N ASN A 21 10.17 -6.51 -0.15
CA ASN A 21 9.98 -7.27 -1.38
C ASN A 21 10.13 -8.79 -1.19
N GLU A 22 10.86 -9.22 -0.16
CA GLU A 22 11.15 -10.63 0.12
C GLU A 22 10.17 -11.23 1.13
N HIS A 23 9.71 -10.44 2.11
CA HIS A 23 8.92 -10.92 3.24
C HIS A 23 7.56 -10.21 3.32
N LEU A 24 6.52 -10.98 3.05
CA LEU A 24 5.14 -10.51 3.24
C LEU A 24 4.85 -10.28 4.73
N PRO A 25 4.13 -9.21 5.14
CA PRO A 25 3.71 -9.02 6.53
C PRO A 25 2.88 -10.20 7.06
N GLU A 26 3.06 -10.54 8.35
CA GLU A 26 2.43 -11.74 8.92
C GLU A 26 0.90 -11.66 8.98
N ASP A 27 0.35 -10.47 9.19
CA ASP A 27 -1.10 -10.22 9.14
C ASP A 27 -1.68 -10.56 7.75
N VAL A 28 -0.97 -10.22 6.68
CA VAL A 28 -1.36 -10.55 5.30
C VAL A 28 -1.28 -12.06 5.04
N LYS A 29 -0.21 -12.72 5.48
CA LYS A 29 -0.08 -14.18 5.39
C LYS A 29 -1.21 -14.90 6.14
N CYS A 30 -1.51 -14.42 7.35
CA CYS A 30 -2.60 -14.95 8.17
C CYS A 30 -3.95 -14.75 7.48
N ALA A 31 -4.22 -13.57 6.93
CA ALA A 31 -5.45 -13.29 6.20
C ALA A 31 -5.61 -14.21 4.98
N ILE A 32 -4.55 -14.42 4.19
CA ILE A 32 -4.60 -15.32 3.02
C ILE A 32 -4.87 -16.77 3.46
N ARG A 33 -4.21 -17.27 4.52
CA ARG A 33 -4.46 -18.62 5.05
C ARG A 33 -5.90 -18.77 5.54
N ASN A 34 -6.45 -17.78 6.24
CA ASN A 34 -7.83 -17.79 6.70
C ASN A 34 -8.81 -17.80 5.51
N CYS A 35 -8.57 -17.00 4.48
CA CYS A 35 -9.37 -17.02 3.26
C CYS A 35 -9.32 -18.39 2.58
N ARG A 36 -8.13 -19.00 2.50
CA ARG A 36 -7.98 -20.37 1.98
C ARG A 36 -8.83 -21.39 2.75
N ALA A 37 -8.86 -21.27 4.08
CA ALA A 37 -9.64 -22.18 4.92
C ALA A 37 -11.16 -22.01 4.76
N CYS A 38 -11.63 -20.81 4.45
CA CYS A 38 -13.04 -20.48 4.26
C CYS A 38 -13.55 -20.60 2.82
N GLU A 39 -12.66 -20.84 1.86
CA GLU A 39 -13.02 -20.96 0.44
C GLU A 39 -13.65 -22.32 0.14
N ASP A 40 -14.68 -22.34 -0.71
CA ASP A 40 -15.38 -23.56 -1.11
C ASP A 40 -14.99 -24.06 -2.50
N GLY A 41 -14.66 -23.12 -3.42
CA GLY A 41 -14.35 -23.42 -4.81
C GLY A 41 -12.98 -24.08 -4.98
N GLU A 42 -12.89 -25.22 -5.62
CA GLU A 42 -11.63 -25.95 -5.82
C GLU A 42 -10.59 -25.14 -6.62
N ILE A 43 -11.02 -24.37 -7.62
CA ILE A 43 -10.12 -23.51 -8.39
C ILE A 43 -9.57 -22.37 -7.50
N ALA A 44 -10.47 -21.72 -6.77
CA ALA A 44 -10.09 -20.62 -5.88
C ALA A 44 -9.14 -21.10 -4.75
N LYS A 45 -9.40 -22.29 -4.19
CA LYS A 45 -8.48 -22.93 -3.23
C LYS A 45 -7.10 -23.17 -3.83
N GLY A 46 -7.04 -23.77 -5.02
CA GLY A 46 -5.78 -24.04 -5.70
C GLY A 46 -4.98 -22.77 -6.00
N VAL A 47 -5.67 -21.67 -6.35
CA VAL A 47 -5.03 -20.36 -6.54
C VAL A 47 -4.47 -19.83 -5.22
N LEU A 48 -5.23 -19.93 -4.12
CA LEU A 48 -4.74 -19.50 -2.81
C LEU A 48 -3.59 -20.36 -2.31
N ASP A 49 -3.61 -21.68 -2.57
CA ASP A 49 -2.49 -22.59 -2.26
C ASP A 49 -1.21 -22.17 -3.00
N ASN A 50 -1.30 -21.81 -4.30
CA ASN A 50 -0.17 -21.31 -5.07
C ASN A 50 0.35 -19.97 -4.52
N ILE A 51 -0.52 -19.07 -4.07
CA ILE A 51 -0.12 -17.80 -3.44
C ILE A 51 0.63 -18.06 -2.13
N ILE A 52 0.16 -19.03 -1.33
CA ILE A 52 0.81 -19.42 -0.07
C ILE A 52 2.19 -20.02 -0.35
N GLU A 53 2.28 -20.98 -1.25
CA GLU A 53 3.56 -21.56 -1.66
C GLU A 53 4.55 -20.52 -2.17
N ASN A 54 4.08 -19.56 -2.98
CA ASN A 54 4.92 -18.51 -3.53
C ASN A 54 5.55 -17.62 -2.44
N TYR A 55 4.79 -17.14 -1.46
CA TYR A 55 5.39 -16.32 -0.41
C TYR A 55 6.25 -17.14 0.57
N GLU A 56 5.97 -18.45 0.75
CA GLU A 56 6.82 -19.33 1.57
C GLU A 56 8.18 -19.60 0.88
N ILE A 57 8.19 -19.78 -0.43
CA ILE A 57 9.43 -19.87 -1.21
C ILE A 57 10.22 -18.56 -1.09
N ALA A 58 9.56 -17.41 -1.28
CA ALA A 58 10.22 -16.12 -1.18
C ALA A 58 10.85 -15.88 0.19
N ASP A 59 10.13 -16.20 1.27
CA ASP A 59 10.64 -16.12 2.65
C ASP A 59 11.87 -17.01 2.90
N ASN A 60 11.82 -18.27 2.41
CA ASN A 60 12.86 -19.26 2.68
C ASN A 60 14.12 -19.01 1.85
N GLU A 61 13.97 -18.54 0.62
CA GLU A 61 15.07 -18.32 -0.30
C GLU A 61 15.57 -16.87 -0.32
N CYS A 62 14.91 -15.96 0.41
CA CYS A 62 15.19 -14.51 0.41
C CYS A 62 15.22 -13.94 -1.02
N VAL A 63 14.15 -14.21 -1.77
CA VAL A 63 13.97 -13.73 -3.15
C VAL A 63 12.70 -12.90 -3.27
N PRO A 64 12.59 -11.99 -4.25
CA PRO A 64 11.39 -11.18 -4.43
C PRO A 64 10.13 -12.01 -4.67
N ILE A 65 9.06 -11.71 -3.95
CA ILE A 65 7.76 -12.42 -4.02
C ILE A 65 7.13 -12.30 -5.42
N CYS A 66 7.40 -11.19 -6.13
CA CYS A 66 6.78 -10.87 -7.42
C CYS A 66 7.79 -10.18 -8.33
N GLN A 67 7.65 -10.36 -9.65
CA GLN A 67 8.46 -9.64 -10.64
C GLN A 67 8.19 -8.12 -10.65
N ASP A 68 7.02 -7.66 -10.20
CA ASP A 68 6.77 -6.24 -9.99
C ASP A 68 7.18 -5.86 -8.56
N THR A 69 8.43 -5.47 -8.41
CA THR A 69 8.99 -4.99 -7.14
C THR A 69 8.64 -3.52 -6.86
N GLY A 70 7.83 -2.94 -7.72
CA GLY A 70 7.13 -1.69 -7.51
C GLY A 70 7.98 -0.43 -7.60
N MET A 71 7.30 0.69 -7.36
CA MET A 71 7.90 1.98 -7.12
C MET A 71 7.96 2.21 -5.60
N ALA A 72 9.11 2.61 -5.07
CA ALA A 72 9.26 2.80 -3.62
C ALA A 72 8.43 4.00 -3.14
N CYS A 73 7.44 3.75 -2.30
CA CYS A 73 6.76 4.77 -1.50
C CYS A 73 7.40 4.78 -0.12
N VAL A 74 7.96 5.93 0.26
CA VAL A 74 8.67 6.12 1.54
C VAL A 74 7.92 7.13 2.37
N PHE A 75 7.39 6.70 3.51
CA PHE A 75 6.72 7.56 4.47
C PHE A 75 7.68 7.84 5.63
N LEU A 76 7.84 9.11 5.94
CA LEU A 76 8.73 9.62 6.99
C LEU A 76 7.90 10.38 8.01
N GLU A 77 7.76 9.84 9.22
CA GLU A 77 7.25 10.56 10.37
C GLU A 77 8.46 11.09 11.14
N ILE A 78 8.76 12.39 11.00
CA ILE A 78 9.96 13.02 11.56
C ILE A 78 9.58 13.74 12.85
N GLY A 79 10.22 13.37 13.94
CA GLY A 79 10.07 14.06 15.23
C GLY A 79 10.47 15.53 15.14
N GLN A 80 9.64 16.41 15.70
CA GLN A 80 9.87 17.88 15.68
C GLN A 80 11.21 18.29 16.30
N ASP A 81 11.76 17.49 17.22
CA ASP A 81 13.02 17.74 17.89
C ASP A 81 14.23 17.07 17.22
N VAL A 82 14.04 16.54 16.01
CA VAL A 82 15.12 15.98 15.18
C VAL A 82 15.80 17.08 14.37
N HIS A 83 17.13 17.03 14.35
CA HIS A 83 17.96 17.81 13.45
C HIS A 83 18.70 16.88 12.48
N LEU A 84 18.35 16.97 11.19
CA LEU A 84 19.01 16.17 10.15
C LEU A 84 20.34 16.79 9.77
N THR A 85 21.41 15.97 9.77
CA THR A 85 22.77 16.37 9.43
C THR A 85 23.36 15.47 8.35
N GLY A 86 24.51 15.87 7.80
CA GLY A 86 25.28 15.04 6.87
C GLY A 86 24.81 15.02 5.43
N GLY A 87 23.78 15.80 5.06
CA GLY A 87 23.33 15.87 3.66
C GLY A 87 21.86 16.24 3.47
N ASN A 88 21.37 16.03 2.25
CA ASN A 88 19.96 16.27 1.90
C ASN A 88 19.13 15.01 2.13
N LEU A 89 17.99 15.14 2.81
CA LEU A 89 17.09 14.02 3.12
C LEU A 89 16.57 13.30 1.86
N THR A 90 16.16 14.05 0.85
CA THR A 90 15.63 13.49 -0.39
C THR A 90 16.70 12.67 -1.12
N ASP A 91 17.94 13.17 -1.15
CA ASP A 91 19.06 12.46 -1.77
C ASP A 91 19.39 11.18 -1.01
N ALA A 92 19.37 11.24 0.32
CA ALA A 92 19.63 10.08 1.19
C ALA A 92 18.59 8.98 1.00
N VAL A 93 17.30 9.32 0.93
CA VAL A 93 16.22 8.35 0.66
C VAL A 93 16.39 7.73 -0.73
N ASN A 94 16.65 8.54 -1.77
CA ASN A 94 16.86 8.03 -3.12
C ASN A 94 18.12 7.15 -3.21
N GLU A 95 19.17 7.48 -2.49
CA GLU A 95 20.38 6.63 -2.42
C GLU A 95 20.06 5.27 -1.77
N GLY A 96 19.26 5.26 -0.69
CA GLY A 96 18.80 4.02 -0.07
C GLY A 96 17.98 3.15 -1.04
N VAL A 97 17.05 3.75 -1.79
CA VAL A 97 16.28 3.04 -2.82
C VAL A 97 17.21 2.50 -3.91
N ARG A 98 18.13 3.30 -4.43
CA ARG A 98 19.09 2.86 -5.45
C ARG A 98 19.88 1.65 -5.00
N ARG A 99 20.44 1.69 -3.78
CA ARG A 99 21.22 0.58 -3.21
C ARG A 99 20.37 -0.66 -2.99
N GLY A 100 19.18 -0.50 -2.38
CA GLY A 100 18.27 -1.61 -2.10
C GLY A 100 17.79 -2.32 -3.36
N TYR A 101 17.44 -1.56 -4.42
CA TYR A 101 17.02 -2.14 -5.69
C TYR A 101 18.17 -2.78 -6.48
N ASP A 102 19.40 -2.34 -6.27
CA ASP A 102 20.58 -2.96 -6.89
C ASP A 102 21.00 -4.23 -6.15
N LYS A 103 21.21 -4.16 -4.84
CA LYS A 103 21.65 -5.29 -4.01
C LYS A 103 20.61 -6.41 -3.91
N GLY A 104 19.31 -6.06 -3.84
CA GLY A 104 18.21 -7.02 -3.80
C GLY A 104 17.82 -7.59 -5.17
N TYR A 105 18.56 -7.25 -6.24
CA TYR A 105 18.21 -7.64 -7.62
C TYR A 105 16.77 -7.31 -8.00
N LEU A 106 16.24 -6.21 -7.45
CA LEU A 106 14.87 -5.78 -7.66
C LEU A 106 14.72 -5.13 -9.05
N ARG A 107 13.53 -5.28 -9.64
CA ARG A 107 13.22 -4.72 -10.95
C ARG A 107 13.20 -3.20 -10.92
N LYS A 108 14.02 -2.55 -11.74
CA LYS A 108 14.09 -1.09 -11.89
C LYS A 108 13.03 -0.63 -12.87
N SER A 109 11.86 -0.21 -12.36
CA SER A 109 10.65 0.05 -13.15
C SER A 109 10.37 1.52 -13.40
N VAL A 110 11.11 2.45 -12.77
CA VAL A 110 10.88 3.89 -12.88
C VAL A 110 11.36 4.43 -14.21
N VAL A 111 10.52 5.24 -14.86
CA VAL A 111 10.83 5.92 -16.12
C VAL A 111 11.03 7.41 -15.90
N LYS A 112 11.95 8.01 -16.68
CA LYS A 112 12.36 9.43 -16.57
C LYS A 112 11.24 10.41 -16.94
N ASP A 113 10.37 9.99 -17.83
CA ASP A 113 9.29 10.84 -18.35
C ASP A 113 8.07 9.96 -18.60
N PRO A 114 6.88 10.34 -18.13
CA PRO A 114 5.69 9.50 -18.23
C PRO A 114 5.19 9.28 -19.66
N VAL A 115 5.49 10.19 -20.59
CA VAL A 115 5.04 10.14 -21.99
C VAL A 115 6.16 9.62 -22.90
N ARG A 116 7.36 10.20 -22.83
CA ARG A 116 8.51 9.83 -23.68
C ARG A 116 9.20 8.55 -23.21
N ARG A 117 8.92 8.11 -21.98
CA ARG A 117 9.46 6.91 -21.35
C ARG A 117 10.98 7.00 -21.12
N GLY A 118 11.69 5.90 -21.20
CA GLY A 118 13.12 5.84 -20.87
C GLY A 118 13.35 5.52 -19.38
N ASN A 119 13.99 4.41 -19.10
CA ASN A 119 14.23 3.96 -17.73
C ASN A 119 15.25 4.85 -17.00
N THR A 120 15.09 5.06 -15.69
CA THR A 120 16.07 5.77 -14.87
C THR A 120 17.33 4.95 -14.62
N GLY A 121 17.19 3.63 -14.59
CA GLY A 121 18.28 2.67 -14.41
C GLY A 121 18.55 2.28 -12.95
N ASP A 122 17.89 2.96 -11.99
CA ASP A 122 18.14 2.80 -10.56
C ASP A 122 16.87 2.80 -9.67
N ASN A 123 15.70 2.80 -10.30
CA ASN A 123 14.37 2.86 -9.66
C ASN A 123 14.11 4.12 -8.82
N THR A 124 14.83 5.22 -9.09
CA THR A 124 14.59 6.53 -8.46
C THR A 124 13.91 7.50 -9.46
N PRO A 125 13.24 8.56 -8.97
CA PRO A 125 13.06 8.92 -7.58
C PRO A 125 12.00 8.07 -6.87
N ALA A 126 12.13 7.96 -5.55
CA ALA A 126 11.08 7.44 -4.68
C ALA A 126 9.91 8.43 -4.56
N MET A 127 8.73 7.92 -4.23
CA MET A 127 7.61 8.74 -3.77
C MET A 127 7.75 8.98 -2.27
N ILE A 128 8.24 10.15 -1.89
CA ILE A 128 8.56 10.50 -0.50
C ILE A 128 7.43 11.33 0.09
N TYR A 129 6.89 10.87 1.21
CA TYR A 129 5.85 11.55 1.99
C TYR A 129 6.40 11.84 3.38
N THR A 130 6.43 13.12 3.77
CA THR A 130 6.99 13.57 5.04
C THR A 130 5.89 14.18 5.91
N GLU A 131 5.89 13.79 7.18
CA GLU A 131 5.03 14.35 8.22
C GLU A 131 5.87 14.71 9.45
N ILE A 132 5.63 15.88 10.02
CA ILE A 132 6.28 16.28 11.27
C ILE A 132 5.37 15.87 12.42
N VAL A 133 5.92 15.12 13.36
CA VAL A 133 5.22 14.59 14.54
C VAL A 133 5.91 15.03 15.82
N PRO A 134 5.25 15.00 16.98
CA PRO A 134 5.94 15.27 18.26
C PRO A 134 7.04 14.23 18.54
N GLY A 135 8.13 14.69 19.20
CA GLY A 135 9.20 13.79 19.67
C GLY A 135 10.51 13.96 18.90
N GLU A 136 11.41 13.00 19.11
CA GLU A 136 12.81 13.03 18.66
C GLU A 136 13.22 11.77 17.85
N GLN A 137 12.25 11.02 17.35
CA GLN A 137 12.48 9.81 16.55
C GLN A 137 12.04 10.03 15.10
N ILE A 138 12.55 9.22 14.21
CA ILE A 138 12.05 9.12 12.83
C ILE A 138 11.51 7.71 12.61
N LYS A 139 10.23 7.62 12.26
CA LYS A 139 9.67 6.37 11.74
C LYS A 139 9.73 6.40 10.22
N ILE A 140 10.36 5.38 9.67
CA ILE A 140 10.52 5.18 8.23
C ILE A 140 9.68 3.98 7.83
N THR A 141 8.75 4.17 6.89
CA THR A 141 7.98 3.06 6.31
C THR A 141 8.24 3.01 4.82
N VAL A 142 8.66 1.87 4.32
CA VAL A 142 8.84 1.62 2.89
C VAL A 142 7.76 0.65 2.42
N GLY A 143 6.95 1.10 1.45
CA GLY A 143 5.92 0.29 0.79
C GLY A 143 6.16 0.26 -0.72
N PRO A 144 6.75 -0.81 -1.27
CA PRO A 144 6.87 -0.96 -2.71
C PRO A 144 5.50 -1.09 -3.37
N LYS A 145 5.14 -0.14 -4.22
CA LYS A 145 3.82 -0.08 -4.86
C LYS A 145 3.85 -0.60 -6.29
N GLY A 146 3.28 -1.80 -6.49
CA GLY A 146 3.12 -2.39 -7.81
C GLY A 146 2.09 -1.65 -8.68
N PHE A 147 2.37 -1.53 -9.98
CA PHE A 147 1.55 -0.70 -10.87
C PHE A 147 0.37 -1.43 -11.52
N GLY A 148 0.35 -2.75 -11.51
CA GLY A 148 -0.86 -3.49 -11.89
C GLY A 148 -2.07 -3.09 -11.04
N SER A 149 -1.87 -2.94 -9.75
CA SER A 149 -2.90 -2.48 -8.82
C SER A 149 -3.02 -0.96 -8.73
N GLU A 150 -1.91 -0.20 -8.81
CA GLU A 150 -1.96 1.27 -8.79
C GLU A 150 -2.81 1.83 -9.93
N ASN A 151 -2.70 1.25 -11.13
CA ASN A 151 -3.48 1.66 -12.31
C ASN A 151 -5.00 1.48 -12.15
N MET A 152 -5.45 0.67 -11.20
CA MET A 152 -6.87 0.44 -10.92
C MET A 152 -7.44 1.41 -9.89
N SER A 153 -6.60 2.23 -9.28
CA SER A 153 -7.00 3.20 -8.27
C SER A 153 -7.70 4.41 -8.88
N GLN A 154 -8.68 4.96 -8.17
CA GLN A 154 -9.47 6.09 -8.66
C GLN A 154 -9.72 7.11 -7.54
N ILE A 155 -10.00 8.35 -7.94
CA ILE A 155 -10.42 9.42 -7.05
C ILE A 155 -11.63 10.14 -7.64
N ARG A 156 -12.56 10.53 -6.78
CA ARG A 156 -13.76 11.29 -7.15
C ARG A 156 -14.04 12.42 -6.18
N MET A 157 -14.37 13.59 -6.73
CA MET A 157 -14.80 14.74 -5.95
C MET A 157 -16.31 14.73 -5.85
N PHE A 158 -16.83 14.31 -4.70
CA PHE A 158 -18.28 14.31 -4.45
C PHE A 158 -18.75 15.65 -3.92
N LYS A 159 -20.03 15.93 -4.19
CA LYS A 159 -20.78 16.93 -3.42
C LYS A 159 -21.29 16.28 -2.13
N PRO A 160 -21.43 17.01 -1.01
CA PRO A 160 -21.94 16.46 0.24
C PRO A 160 -23.31 15.77 0.11
N SER A 161 -24.12 16.17 -0.86
CA SER A 161 -25.43 15.56 -1.14
C SER A 161 -25.36 14.10 -1.62
N ALA A 162 -24.18 13.60 -2.06
CA ALA A 162 -24.01 12.19 -2.37
C ALA A 162 -24.07 11.29 -1.12
N GLY A 163 -23.74 11.86 0.04
CA GLY A 163 -23.81 11.17 1.33
C GLY A 163 -22.91 9.94 1.41
N LEU A 164 -23.14 9.17 2.45
CA LEU A 164 -22.39 7.92 2.68
C LEU A 164 -22.62 6.90 1.56
N GLN A 165 -23.85 6.84 1.02
CA GLN A 165 -24.17 5.88 -0.04
C GLN A 165 -23.34 6.13 -1.28
N GLY A 166 -23.11 7.37 -1.69
CA GLY A 166 -22.26 7.68 -2.84
C GLY A 166 -20.81 7.23 -2.66
N ILE A 167 -20.29 7.26 -1.43
CA ILE A 167 -18.95 6.71 -1.11
C ILE A 167 -18.95 5.18 -1.21
N LYS A 168 -19.94 4.49 -0.64
CA LYS A 168 -20.09 3.03 -0.70
C LYS A 168 -20.16 2.55 -2.15
N ASP A 169 -21.01 3.17 -2.95
CA ASP A 169 -21.19 2.84 -4.36
C ASP A 169 -19.88 3.04 -5.15
N PHE A 170 -19.15 4.11 -4.86
CA PHE A 170 -17.87 4.38 -5.52
C PHE A 170 -16.79 3.35 -5.17
N ILE A 171 -16.70 2.92 -3.91
CA ILE A 171 -15.75 1.87 -3.51
C ILE A 171 -16.04 0.59 -4.31
N LEU A 172 -17.31 0.17 -4.39
CA LEU A 172 -17.72 -1.02 -5.15
C LEU A 172 -17.44 -0.85 -6.65
N GLU A 173 -17.79 0.30 -7.24
CA GLU A 173 -17.53 0.62 -8.64
C GLU A 173 -16.05 0.50 -9.01
N VAL A 174 -15.17 1.01 -8.13
CA VAL A 174 -13.72 0.94 -8.36
C VAL A 174 -13.22 -0.49 -8.31
N VAL A 175 -13.65 -1.29 -7.33
CA VAL A 175 -13.25 -2.70 -7.20
C VAL A 175 -13.80 -3.54 -8.34
N GLU A 176 -15.05 -3.35 -8.72
CA GLU A 176 -15.69 -4.05 -9.87
C GLU A 176 -14.98 -3.72 -11.18
N THR A 177 -14.68 -2.43 -11.42
CA THR A 177 -13.91 -1.98 -12.59
C THR A 177 -12.49 -2.56 -12.60
N ALA A 178 -11.86 -2.66 -11.45
CA ALA A 178 -10.53 -3.27 -11.32
C ALA A 178 -10.56 -4.76 -11.70
N GLY A 179 -11.58 -5.48 -11.29
CA GLY A 179 -11.75 -6.90 -11.61
C GLY A 179 -10.51 -7.73 -11.28
N PRO A 180 -10.03 -8.58 -12.20
CA PRO A 180 -8.84 -9.42 -11.99
C PRO A 180 -7.51 -8.67 -12.14
N ASN A 181 -7.50 -7.45 -12.70
CA ASN A 181 -6.27 -6.74 -13.08
C ASN A 181 -5.29 -6.47 -11.92
N PRO A 182 -5.75 -6.18 -10.68
CA PRO A 182 -4.84 -5.98 -9.55
C PRO A 182 -4.37 -7.26 -8.88
N CYS A 183 -4.57 -8.43 -9.49
CA CYS A 183 -4.20 -9.73 -8.91
C CYS A 183 -4.82 -9.96 -7.52
N PRO A 184 -6.15 -10.11 -7.39
CA PRO A 184 -6.80 -10.39 -6.10
C PRO A 184 -6.32 -11.71 -5.46
N PRO A 185 -6.47 -11.89 -4.13
CA PRO A 185 -7.25 -11.03 -3.25
C PRO A 185 -6.60 -9.68 -2.98
N MET A 186 -7.40 -8.61 -3.00
CA MET A 186 -6.93 -7.23 -2.89
C MET A 186 -6.79 -6.77 -1.44
N VAL A 187 -6.03 -5.69 -1.24
CA VAL A 187 -6.20 -4.79 -0.09
C VAL A 187 -6.64 -3.44 -0.63
N VAL A 188 -7.70 -2.90 -0.06
CA VAL A 188 -8.33 -1.66 -0.50
C VAL A 188 -8.08 -0.56 0.53
N GLY A 189 -7.40 0.49 0.13
CA GLY A 189 -7.21 1.69 0.94
C GLY A 189 -8.15 2.79 0.48
N VAL A 190 -8.91 3.35 1.40
CA VAL A 190 -9.87 4.43 1.12
C VAL A 190 -9.46 5.68 1.88
N GLY A 191 -9.42 6.81 1.17
CA GLY A 191 -9.15 8.12 1.75
C GLY A 191 -10.35 9.04 1.56
N ILE A 192 -10.91 9.57 2.65
CA ILE A 192 -12.10 10.43 2.61
C ILE A 192 -11.78 11.77 3.26
N GLY A 193 -12.08 12.85 2.55
CA GLY A 193 -11.92 14.21 3.06
C GLY A 193 -10.60 14.87 2.67
N GLY A 194 -10.23 15.96 3.33
CA GLY A 194 -9.15 16.83 2.94
C GLY A 194 -9.41 17.54 1.61
N THR A 195 -8.40 17.55 0.75
CA THR A 195 -8.40 18.07 -0.62
C THR A 195 -8.16 16.93 -1.62
N PHE A 196 -8.19 17.21 -2.91
CA PHE A 196 -7.95 16.22 -3.98
C PHE A 196 -6.69 15.38 -3.75
N ASP A 197 -5.56 16.03 -3.54
CA ASP A 197 -4.27 15.39 -3.27
C ASP A 197 -4.24 14.66 -1.92
N LYS A 198 -4.88 15.26 -0.89
CA LYS A 198 -4.90 14.69 0.46
C LYS A 198 -5.74 13.42 0.53
N ALA A 199 -6.89 13.35 -0.16
CA ALA A 199 -7.69 12.12 -0.24
C ALA A 199 -6.89 10.97 -0.88
N ALA A 200 -6.15 11.25 -1.96
CA ALA A 200 -5.28 10.26 -2.58
C ALA A 200 -4.15 9.79 -1.65
N LEU A 201 -3.54 10.71 -0.89
CA LEU A 201 -2.52 10.37 0.11
C LEU A 201 -3.10 9.54 1.26
N LEU A 202 -4.30 9.88 1.75
CA LEU A 202 -4.99 9.12 2.80
C LEU A 202 -5.26 7.67 2.34
N ALA A 203 -5.78 7.50 1.12
CA ALA A 203 -6.01 6.16 0.55
C ALA A 203 -4.71 5.35 0.48
N LYS A 204 -3.60 5.98 0.12
CA LYS A 204 -2.29 5.33 0.09
C LYS A 204 -1.75 5.00 1.49
N LYS A 205 -1.94 5.88 2.48
CA LYS A 205 -1.63 5.60 3.89
C LYS A 205 -2.46 4.44 4.44
N ALA A 206 -3.74 4.35 4.07
CA ALA A 206 -4.62 3.25 4.47
C ALA A 206 -4.09 1.88 4.05
N LEU A 207 -3.38 1.78 2.92
CA LEU A 207 -2.71 0.55 2.48
C LEU A 207 -1.50 0.14 3.35
N MET A 208 -0.96 1.07 4.15
CA MET A 208 0.17 0.81 5.05
C MET A 208 -0.29 0.39 6.46
N ARG A 209 -1.59 0.33 6.69
CA ARG A 209 -2.16 -0.24 7.92
C ARG A 209 -2.19 -1.75 7.82
N SER A 210 -2.07 -2.41 8.98
CA SER A 210 -2.30 -3.85 9.06
C SER A 210 -3.71 -4.22 8.61
N VAL A 211 -3.85 -5.36 7.90
CA VAL A 211 -5.14 -5.83 7.38
C VAL A 211 -6.06 -6.36 8.49
N ASP A 212 -5.53 -6.66 9.66
CA ASP A 212 -6.28 -7.05 10.86
C ASP A 212 -6.56 -5.87 11.81
N SER A 213 -6.12 -4.65 11.47
CA SER A 213 -6.42 -3.44 12.24
C SER A 213 -7.81 -2.91 11.93
N SER A 214 -8.43 -2.24 12.91
CA SER A 214 -9.68 -1.51 12.73
C SER A 214 -9.47 -0.02 12.91
N ASN A 215 -10.29 0.79 12.26
CA ASN A 215 -10.28 2.23 12.44
C ASN A 215 -10.57 2.57 13.92
N PRO A 216 -9.87 3.53 14.54
CA PRO A 216 -10.15 3.94 15.92
C PRO A 216 -11.52 4.61 16.11
N ASP A 217 -12.12 5.14 15.05
CA ASP A 217 -13.50 5.65 15.08
C ASP A 217 -14.46 4.47 14.78
N PRO A 218 -15.37 4.12 15.72
CA PRO A 218 -16.31 3.02 15.54
C PRO A 218 -17.16 3.12 14.27
N PHE A 219 -17.54 4.32 13.87
CA PHE A 219 -18.31 4.55 12.64
C PHE A 219 -17.55 4.05 11.40
N TYR A 220 -16.25 4.38 11.31
CA TYR A 220 -15.43 3.94 10.19
C TYR A 220 -15.01 2.49 10.33
N ALA A 221 -14.82 1.97 11.55
CA ALA A 221 -14.57 0.54 11.78
C ALA A 221 -15.72 -0.34 11.27
N ASP A 222 -16.97 0.05 11.57
CA ASP A 222 -18.15 -0.63 11.04
C ASP A 222 -18.26 -0.53 9.53
N LEU A 223 -17.90 0.63 8.97
CA LEU A 223 -17.88 0.85 7.52
C LEU A 223 -16.79 0.02 6.82
N GLU A 224 -15.58 -0.09 7.40
CA GLU A 224 -14.51 -0.97 6.90
C GLU A 224 -15.01 -2.40 6.77
N LYS A 225 -15.65 -2.92 7.82
CA LYS A 225 -16.21 -4.28 7.85
C LYS A 225 -17.34 -4.46 6.83
N GLU A 226 -18.32 -3.56 6.82
CA GLU A 226 -19.44 -3.61 5.87
C GLU A 226 -18.95 -3.62 4.42
N MET A 227 -17.98 -2.74 4.11
CA MET A 227 -17.48 -2.62 2.74
C MET A 227 -16.62 -3.81 2.32
N LEU A 228 -15.85 -4.40 3.24
CA LEU A 228 -15.10 -5.63 2.95
C LEU A 228 -16.04 -6.80 2.63
N GLU A 229 -17.14 -6.95 3.39
CA GLU A 229 -18.17 -7.96 3.10
C GLU A 229 -18.76 -7.74 1.71
N LYS A 230 -19.19 -6.51 1.37
CA LYS A 230 -19.77 -6.17 0.05
C LYS A 230 -18.78 -6.35 -1.11
N VAL A 231 -17.51 -6.02 -0.91
CA VAL A 231 -16.46 -6.26 -1.91
C VAL A 231 -16.31 -7.75 -2.17
N ASN A 232 -16.39 -8.58 -1.15
CA ASN A 232 -16.31 -10.04 -1.29
C ASN A 232 -17.56 -10.64 -1.95
N GLU A 233 -18.74 -10.03 -1.77
CA GLU A 233 -19.98 -10.40 -2.47
C GLU A 233 -19.89 -10.21 -4.00
N LEU A 234 -18.97 -9.39 -4.52
CA LEU A 234 -18.74 -9.25 -5.96
C LEU A 234 -18.26 -10.56 -6.61
N GLY A 235 -17.71 -11.49 -5.83
CA GLY A 235 -17.35 -12.82 -6.32
C GLY A 235 -16.25 -12.85 -7.38
N ILE A 236 -15.41 -11.81 -7.47
CA ILE A 236 -14.25 -11.76 -8.39
C ILE A 236 -13.28 -12.88 -8.06
N GLY A 237 -13.04 -13.11 -6.78
CA GLY A 237 -12.25 -14.22 -6.25
C GLY A 237 -10.75 -14.12 -6.52
N PRO A 238 -9.97 -15.08 -5.98
CA PRO A 238 -8.52 -15.11 -6.15
C PRO A 238 -8.12 -15.13 -7.63
N GLN A 239 -7.24 -14.20 -8.02
CA GLN A 239 -6.76 -13.97 -9.39
C GLN A 239 -7.89 -13.79 -10.45
N GLY A 240 -9.11 -13.48 -10.01
CA GLY A 240 -10.26 -13.32 -10.90
C GLY A 240 -10.92 -14.62 -11.36
N PHE A 241 -10.64 -15.74 -10.72
CA PHE A 241 -11.21 -17.05 -11.06
C PHE A 241 -12.54 -17.37 -10.34
N GLY A 242 -13.14 -16.36 -9.72
CA GLY A 242 -14.32 -16.55 -8.89
C GLY A 242 -13.96 -17.07 -7.48
N GLY A 243 -14.92 -17.04 -6.59
CA GLY A 243 -14.77 -17.48 -5.21
C GLY A 243 -15.18 -16.41 -4.20
N LYS A 244 -15.03 -16.74 -2.92
CA LYS A 244 -15.47 -15.88 -1.81
C LYS A 244 -14.52 -14.71 -1.51
N THR A 245 -13.25 -14.81 -1.91
CA THR A 245 -12.22 -13.88 -1.50
C THR A 245 -11.80 -12.96 -2.62
N THR A 246 -12.43 -11.80 -2.72
CA THR A 246 -12.03 -10.71 -3.63
C THR A 246 -11.00 -9.80 -2.97
N ALA A 247 -11.17 -9.52 -1.66
CA ALA A 247 -10.27 -8.72 -0.86
C ALA A 247 -10.03 -9.36 0.51
N ILE A 248 -8.82 -9.15 1.07
CA ILE A 248 -8.43 -9.60 2.41
C ILE A 248 -8.44 -8.47 3.44
N GLY A 249 -8.57 -7.22 3.00
CA GLY A 249 -8.63 -6.05 3.88
C GLY A 249 -9.17 -4.83 3.18
N LEU A 250 -9.84 -3.97 3.94
CA LEU A 250 -10.29 -2.66 3.51
C LEU A 250 -10.10 -1.69 4.67
N ASN A 251 -9.25 -0.70 4.48
CA ASN A 251 -8.92 0.30 5.49
C ASN A 251 -9.35 1.70 5.03
N ILE A 252 -9.88 2.50 5.94
CA ILE A 252 -10.37 3.87 5.68
C ILE A 252 -9.55 4.86 6.50
N GLU A 253 -8.98 5.87 5.86
CA GLU A 253 -8.38 7.03 6.51
C GLU A 253 -9.19 8.29 6.20
N THR A 254 -9.33 9.16 7.19
CA THR A 254 -10.19 10.33 7.04
C THR A 254 -9.51 11.61 7.49
N MET A 255 -9.99 12.74 6.96
CA MET A 255 -9.56 14.06 7.35
C MET A 255 -10.73 15.06 7.23
N PRO A 256 -10.83 16.07 8.09
CA PRO A 256 -11.76 17.17 7.88
C PRO A 256 -11.65 17.78 6.49
N THR A 257 -12.79 18.18 5.91
CA THR A 257 -12.85 18.72 4.54
C THR A 257 -13.67 20.00 4.50
N HIS A 258 -13.64 20.70 3.36
CA HIS A 258 -14.45 21.90 3.15
C HIS A 258 -15.94 21.55 3.08
N ILE A 259 -16.82 22.40 3.65
CA ILE A 259 -18.27 22.17 3.73
C ILE A 259 -18.94 21.87 2.38
N ALA A 260 -18.38 22.34 1.29
CA ALA A 260 -18.92 22.14 -0.06
C ALA A 260 -18.35 20.92 -0.81
N GLY A 261 -17.42 20.16 -0.21
CA GLY A 261 -16.74 19.05 -0.86
C GLY A 261 -16.73 17.78 -0.02
N MET A 262 -16.61 16.64 -0.68
CA MET A 262 -16.44 15.33 -0.06
C MET A 262 -15.56 14.46 -1.00
N PRO A 263 -14.24 14.74 -1.07
CA PRO A 263 -13.34 13.92 -1.89
C PRO A 263 -13.24 12.52 -1.32
N CYS A 264 -13.22 11.53 -2.21
CA CYS A 264 -12.97 10.13 -1.88
C CYS A 264 -12.00 9.52 -2.89
N ALA A 265 -10.96 8.89 -2.39
CA ALA A 265 -10.00 8.13 -3.18
C ALA A 265 -10.01 6.66 -2.76
N VAL A 266 -9.88 5.77 -3.73
CA VAL A 266 -9.73 4.32 -3.53
C VAL A 266 -8.43 3.90 -4.18
N ASN A 267 -7.47 3.44 -3.38
CA ASN A 267 -6.18 2.94 -3.83
C ASN A 267 -6.13 1.43 -3.60
N ILE A 268 -5.75 0.66 -4.61
CA ILE A 268 -5.80 -0.80 -4.57
C ILE A 268 -4.38 -1.38 -4.50
N ASN A 269 -4.18 -2.38 -3.63
CA ASN A 269 -3.04 -3.29 -3.64
C ASN A 269 -3.48 -4.69 -4.04
N CYS A 270 -2.56 -5.45 -4.63
CA CYS A 270 -2.72 -6.88 -4.91
C CYS A 270 -2.52 -7.72 -3.63
N HIS A 271 -2.59 -9.05 -3.76
CA HIS A 271 -2.31 -9.98 -2.66
C HIS A 271 -0.88 -9.87 -2.10
N VAL A 272 0.06 -9.31 -2.88
CA VAL A 272 1.41 -8.97 -2.40
C VAL A 272 1.40 -7.53 -1.85
N THR A 273 0.48 -7.23 -0.93
CA THR A 273 0.51 -5.99 -0.17
C THR A 273 1.62 -6.09 0.87
N ARG A 274 2.59 -5.18 0.77
CA ARG A 274 3.85 -5.30 1.49
C ARG A 274 4.37 -3.95 1.94
N HIS A 275 4.84 -3.90 3.15
CA HIS A 275 5.56 -2.76 3.70
C HIS A 275 6.39 -3.19 4.89
N LYS A 276 7.44 -2.44 5.19
CA LYS A 276 8.26 -2.59 6.38
C LYS A 276 8.50 -1.24 7.01
N SER A 277 8.61 -1.22 8.33
CA SER A 277 8.83 0.02 9.08
C SER A 277 9.93 -0.15 10.11
N GLU A 278 10.66 0.93 10.35
CA GLU A 278 11.64 1.03 11.43
C GLU A 278 11.60 2.41 12.06
N VAL A 279 11.92 2.46 13.34
CA VAL A 279 12.06 3.70 14.11
C VAL A 279 13.51 3.87 14.51
N ILE A 280 14.09 5.03 14.17
CA ILE A 280 15.46 5.41 14.52
C ILE A 280 15.47 6.62 15.43
#